data_51c42c9395416081fb6b71dcf5f81895
#
_entry.id   51c42c9395416081fb6b71dcf5f81895
#
_cell.length_a   1.000
_cell.length_b   1.000
_cell.length_c   1.000
_cell.angle_alpha   90.00
_cell.angle_beta   90.00
_cell.angle_gamma   90.00
#
_symmetry.space_group_name_H-M   'P 1'
#
loop_
_entity.id
_entity.type
_entity.pdbx_description
1 polymer ?
#
loop_
_entity_poly.entity_id
_entity_poly.type
_entity_poly.pdbx_seq_one_letter_code
_entity_poly.pdbx_strand_id
1 'polypeptide(L)'
;MAKPVLLVVMDGVGFSKTGLGDAVTLANTPTLDRLLRECPNTRLKAHGDAVGLPTDDDMGNSEVGHNALGCGQIYSQGAKLVNESIESGKMYQSEAWKELVYNCKANNSTLHFIGLLSDGNVHSNIKHLFKMLTEAKNEGIKKARVHILLDGRDVPATSAPIYIEQLESFLKELNADGAFDGKIASGGGRMKVTMDRYQADWPMVELGWKTHVKGEGRQFASAMEAVETYRKENDGIIDQDLPAFVIAENGEPVGKIVDKDSVILFNFRGDRAIELSMAFDDDDFTAFDRGAKPDVCFAGMLQYDGDLKLPARFLVNPPEITNTLTEVLVAAGLNEYAVSETQKYGHVTYFWNGNKSDKFSEELETYKEIPSDNVSFDQRPWMKSAEITDDLIEVIKSKKYDFIRCNYPNGDMVGHTGSLDSTIIGVEAVDLGLSRLIKVCDEYGVTLVVTADHGNADEMLEKNKKGEVQVRTAHSLNPVPFIIYDKEVKYTIKDDTKYAPGVPTKYGLANVAPTIVKMLGLTAPDCWQESMI
;
A
#
# COMPACT_ATOMS: atom_id res chain seq x y z
N MET A 1 -5.74 38.66 8.18
CA MET A 1 -5.78 37.19 8.33
C MET A 1 -5.52 36.57 6.96
N ALA A 2 -4.78 35.50 6.88
CA ALA A 2 -4.63 34.74 5.64
C ALA A 2 -6.03 34.22 5.21
N LYS A 3 -6.19 33.95 3.91
CA LYS A 3 -7.45 33.36 3.40
C LYS A 3 -7.54 31.89 3.82
N PRO A 4 -8.73 31.36 4.09
CA PRO A 4 -8.92 29.92 4.24
C PRO A 4 -8.50 29.16 2.97
N VAL A 5 -8.01 27.93 3.14
CA VAL A 5 -7.59 27.05 2.05
C VAL A 5 -8.46 25.80 2.03
N LEU A 6 -9.01 25.48 0.86
CA LEU A 6 -9.66 24.19 0.57
C LEU A 6 -8.70 23.35 -0.27
N LEU A 7 -8.31 22.19 0.24
CA LEU A 7 -7.59 21.16 -0.51
C LEU A 7 -8.54 20.06 -0.97
N VAL A 8 -8.59 19.84 -2.27
CA VAL A 8 -9.33 18.74 -2.89
C VAL A 8 -8.34 17.71 -3.42
N VAL A 9 -8.43 16.48 -2.94
CA VAL A 9 -7.70 15.33 -3.45
C VAL A 9 -8.64 14.53 -4.36
N MET A 10 -8.32 14.47 -5.65
CA MET A 10 -9.01 13.65 -6.65
C MET A 10 -8.31 12.29 -6.71
N ASP A 11 -8.71 11.37 -5.84
CA ASP A 11 -8.05 10.07 -5.70
C ASP A 11 -7.97 9.30 -7.02
N GLY A 12 -6.78 8.79 -7.33
CA GLY A 12 -6.54 8.00 -8.55
C GLY A 12 -6.51 8.81 -9.86
N VAL A 13 -6.41 10.14 -9.82
CA VAL A 13 -6.39 10.99 -11.03
C VAL A 13 -4.97 11.41 -11.36
N GLY A 14 -4.36 10.73 -12.33
CA GLY A 14 -3.04 11.02 -12.86
C GLY A 14 -3.05 11.61 -14.27
N PHE A 15 -1.85 11.82 -14.82
CA PHE A 15 -1.65 12.25 -16.20
C PHE A 15 -0.99 11.15 -17.01
N SER A 16 -1.76 10.53 -17.91
CA SER A 16 -1.29 9.43 -18.74
C SER A 16 -0.10 9.80 -19.61
N LYS A 17 0.88 8.90 -19.67
CA LYS A 17 1.99 8.96 -20.62
C LYS A 17 1.64 8.35 -21.97
N THR A 18 0.75 7.38 -21.99
CA THR A 18 0.43 6.56 -23.17
C THR A 18 -0.89 6.94 -23.83
N GLY A 19 -1.82 7.51 -23.06
CA GLY A 19 -3.20 7.76 -23.47
C GLY A 19 -4.05 6.49 -23.62
N LEU A 20 -3.49 5.32 -23.29
CA LEU A 20 -4.20 4.05 -23.42
C LEU A 20 -5.10 3.81 -22.21
N GLY A 21 -6.42 3.82 -22.43
CA GLY A 21 -7.39 3.65 -21.36
C GLY A 21 -7.38 4.82 -20.37
N ASP A 22 -7.10 6.02 -20.83
CA ASP A 22 -7.07 7.25 -20.04
C ASP A 22 -8.49 7.78 -19.82
N ALA A 23 -9.15 7.32 -18.75
CA ALA A 23 -10.48 7.77 -18.39
C ALA A 23 -10.52 9.27 -18.06
N VAL A 24 -9.42 9.85 -17.59
CA VAL A 24 -9.33 11.28 -17.25
C VAL A 24 -9.43 12.14 -18.50
N THR A 25 -8.68 11.79 -19.56
CA THR A 25 -8.73 12.51 -20.84
C THR A 25 -10.02 12.22 -21.62
N LEU A 26 -10.61 11.03 -21.48
CA LEU A 26 -11.86 10.66 -22.14
C LEU A 26 -13.10 11.29 -21.48
N ALA A 27 -13.02 11.62 -20.21
CA ALA A 27 -14.09 12.26 -19.45
C ALA A 27 -14.32 13.70 -19.93
N ASN A 28 -15.57 14.15 -19.86
CA ASN A 28 -15.92 15.55 -20.09
C ASN A 28 -15.70 16.37 -18.82
N THR A 29 -14.54 16.99 -18.69
CA THR A 29 -14.07 17.70 -17.49
C THR A 29 -13.81 19.20 -17.72
N PRO A 30 -14.84 19.97 -18.12
CA PRO A 30 -14.66 21.37 -18.51
C PRO A 30 -14.10 22.26 -17.39
N THR A 31 -14.34 21.90 -16.12
CA THR A 31 -13.82 22.65 -14.98
C THR A 31 -12.33 22.37 -14.78
N LEU A 32 -11.94 21.12 -14.73
CA LEU A 32 -10.54 20.70 -14.59
C LEU A 32 -9.70 21.20 -15.77
N ASP A 33 -10.20 21.09 -16.99
CA ASP A 33 -9.55 21.59 -18.21
C ASP A 33 -9.31 23.10 -18.15
N ARG A 34 -10.30 23.85 -17.66
CA ARG A 34 -10.17 25.29 -17.44
C ARG A 34 -9.10 25.61 -16.38
N LEU A 35 -9.14 24.92 -15.25
CA LEU A 35 -8.17 25.11 -14.17
C LEU A 35 -6.74 24.84 -14.66
N LEU A 36 -6.53 23.74 -15.37
CA LEU A 36 -5.22 23.39 -15.96
C LEU A 36 -4.72 24.42 -16.99
N ARG A 37 -5.63 25.03 -17.75
CA ARG A 37 -5.28 26.01 -18.77
C ARG A 37 -5.02 27.41 -18.20
N GLU A 38 -5.80 27.83 -17.20
CA GLU A 38 -5.88 29.23 -16.77
C GLU A 38 -5.22 29.51 -15.42
N CYS A 39 -5.02 28.49 -14.58
CA CYS A 39 -4.49 28.64 -13.24
C CYS A 39 -3.01 28.23 -13.13
N PRO A 40 -2.27 28.75 -12.13
CA PRO A 40 -0.96 28.22 -11.78
C PRO A 40 -1.07 26.73 -11.45
N ASN A 41 -0.32 25.92 -12.17
CA ASN A 41 -0.31 24.48 -11.96
C ASN A 41 1.05 23.87 -12.25
N THR A 42 1.30 22.71 -11.66
CA THR A 42 2.45 21.85 -11.91
C THR A 42 2.06 20.40 -11.75
N ARG A 43 3.02 19.50 -11.87
CA ARG A 43 2.87 18.07 -11.64
C ARG A 43 3.63 17.65 -10.42
N LEU A 44 3.09 16.67 -9.73
CA LEU A 44 3.74 16.05 -8.57
C LEU A 44 4.08 14.59 -8.89
N LYS A 45 5.27 14.16 -8.48
CA LYS A 45 5.63 12.76 -8.42
C LYS A 45 4.90 12.12 -7.25
N ALA A 46 4.12 11.08 -7.52
CA ALA A 46 3.24 10.42 -6.55
C ALA A 46 3.57 8.92 -6.38
N HIS A 47 4.78 8.52 -6.72
CA HIS A 47 5.25 7.14 -6.66
C HIS A 47 6.74 7.09 -6.29
N GLY A 48 7.24 5.89 -6.05
CA GLY A 48 8.65 5.64 -5.81
C GLY A 48 9.22 6.39 -4.61
N ASP A 49 10.43 6.90 -4.76
CA ASP A 49 11.17 7.58 -3.69
C ASP A 49 10.48 8.86 -3.20
N ALA A 50 9.67 9.51 -4.04
CA ALA A 50 8.92 10.73 -3.67
C ALA A 50 7.84 10.50 -2.60
N VAL A 51 7.43 9.26 -2.38
CA VAL A 51 6.50 8.84 -1.32
C VAL A 51 7.13 7.82 -0.36
N GLY A 52 8.47 7.70 -0.39
CA GLY A 52 9.23 6.85 0.53
C GLY A 52 9.31 5.38 0.14
N LEU A 53 8.85 5.01 -1.05
CA LEU A 53 8.97 3.64 -1.58
C LEU A 53 10.41 3.39 -2.09
N PRO A 54 10.84 2.11 -2.19
CA PRO A 54 12.24 1.78 -2.45
C PRO A 54 12.78 2.25 -3.79
N THR A 55 11.97 2.16 -4.86
CA THR A 55 12.37 2.47 -6.23
C THR A 55 11.29 3.23 -6.98
N ASP A 56 11.66 3.88 -8.07
CA ASP A 56 10.73 4.63 -8.94
C ASP A 56 9.75 3.72 -9.72
N ASP A 57 9.99 2.41 -9.72
CA ASP A 57 9.09 1.42 -10.30
C ASP A 57 7.99 0.98 -9.29
N ASP A 58 8.07 1.41 -8.05
CA ASP A 58 7.05 1.14 -7.03
C ASP A 58 5.89 2.13 -7.18
N MET A 59 4.70 1.61 -7.46
CA MET A 59 3.48 2.41 -7.57
C MET A 59 3.10 3.01 -6.22
N GLY A 60 2.74 4.30 -6.21
CA GLY A 60 2.11 4.93 -5.06
C GLY A 60 0.75 4.30 -4.74
N ASN A 61 0.25 4.61 -3.56
CA ASN A 61 -1.08 4.25 -3.12
C ASN A 61 -1.64 5.34 -2.21
N SER A 62 -2.92 5.26 -1.85
CA SER A 62 -3.55 6.31 -1.07
C SER A 62 -2.96 6.47 0.33
N GLU A 63 -2.44 5.41 0.95
CA GLU A 63 -1.83 5.48 2.29
C GLU A 63 -0.55 6.32 2.26
N VAL A 64 0.44 5.92 1.44
CA VAL A 64 1.70 6.67 1.33
C VAL A 64 1.50 8.05 0.71
N GLY A 65 0.52 8.19 -0.19
CA GLY A 65 0.15 9.47 -0.79
C GLY A 65 -0.38 10.47 0.23
N HIS A 66 -1.35 10.05 1.05
CA HIS A 66 -1.90 10.92 2.10
C HIS A 66 -0.92 11.17 3.25
N ASN A 67 -0.05 10.20 3.59
CA ASN A 67 1.07 10.46 4.49
C ASN A 67 1.95 11.59 3.95
N ALA A 68 2.37 11.51 2.68
CA ALA A 68 3.24 12.54 2.07
C ALA A 68 2.54 13.90 1.99
N LEU A 69 1.26 13.95 1.56
CA LEU A 69 0.45 15.16 1.51
C LEU A 69 0.29 15.83 2.88
N GLY A 70 0.08 15.02 3.93
CA GLY A 70 -0.24 15.50 5.27
C GLY A 70 0.98 15.79 6.14
N CYS A 71 2.18 15.31 5.81
CA CYS A 71 3.34 15.50 6.70
C CYS A 71 4.47 16.36 6.11
N GLY A 72 4.39 16.75 4.85
CA GLY A 72 5.41 17.61 4.23
C GLY A 72 6.81 17.00 4.13
N GLN A 73 6.95 15.71 4.43
CA GLN A 73 8.19 14.94 4.50
C GLN A 73 8.04 13.62 3.77
N ILE A 74 9.17 13.00 3.44
CA ILE A 74 9.22 11.67 2.84
C ILE A 74 9.70 10.68 3.91
N TYR A 75 8.86 9.73 4.26
CA TYR A 75 9.17 8.66 5.21
C TYR A 75 9.41 7.34 4.47
N SER A 76 10.38 6.58 4.96
CA SER A 76 10.66 5.24 4.42
C SER A 76 9.48 4.30 4.60
N GLN A 77 9.09 3.63 3.52
CA GLN A 77 7.97 2.70 3.47
C GLN A 77 8.41 1.33 2.91
N GLY A 78 7.58 0.30 3.08
CA GLY A 78 7.80 -1.02 2.50
C GLY A 78 9.18 -1.59 2.77
N ALA A 79 9.87 -2.07 1.72
CA ALA A 79 11.19 -2.69 1.82
C ALA A 79 12.25 -1.79 2.44
N LYS A 80 12.21 -0.48 2.18
CA LYS A 80 13.18 0.47 2.72
C LYS A 80 13.05 0.58 4.24
N LEU A 81 11.82 0.68 4.75
CA LEU A 81 11.53 0.68 6.18
C LEU A 81 12.00 -0.62 6.86
N VAL A 82 11.74 -1.77 6.22
CA VAL A 82 12.21 -3.07 6.72
C VAL A 82 13.74 -3.16 6.74
N ASN A 83 14.42 -2.73 5.69
CA ASN A 83 15.89 -2.67 5.64
C ASN A 83 16.45 -1.85 6.80
N GLU A 84 15.95 -0.63 7.00
CA GLU A 84 16.39 0.26 8.08
C GLU A 84 16.14 -0.35 9.47
N SER A 85 15.01 -1.03 9.65
CA SER A 85 14.67 -1.72 10.91
C SER A 85 15.59 -2.91 11.19
N ILE A 86 15.95 -3.68 10.16
CA ILE A 86 16.91 -4.78 10.27
C ILE A 86 18.32 -4.26 10.57
N GLU A 87 18.80 -3.28 9.81
CA GLU A 87 20.15 -2.72 9.93
C GLU A 87 20.39 -2.04 11.28
N SER A 88 19.37 -1.35 11.80
CA SER A 88 19.42 -0.72 13.13
C SER A 88 19.18 -1.71 14.27
N GLY A 89 18.76 -2.95 13.98
CA GLY A 89 18.37 -3.94 15.00
C GLY A 89 17.02 -3.71 15.66
N LYS A 90 16.27 -2.67 15.29
CA LYS A 90 14.96 -2.36 15.87
C LYS A 90 13.95 -3.47 15.71
N MET A 91 13.95 -4.17 14.56
CA MET A 91 13.07 -5.31 14.30
C MET A 91 13.19 -6.37 15.38
N TYR A 92 14.42 -6.72 15.79
CA TYR A 92 14.71 -7.77 16.77
C TYR A 92 14.43 -7.33 18.23
N GLN A 93 14.17 -6.05 18.41
CA GLN A 93 13.75 -5.49 19.70
C GLN A 93 12.25 -5.29 19.81
N SER A 94 11.50 -5.51 18.72
CA SER A 94 10.03 -5.43 18.73
C SER A 94 9.42 -6.44 19.71
N GLU A 95 8.27 -6.11 20.27
CA GLU A 95 7.53 -7.04 21.14
C GLU A 95 7.18 -8.34 20.40
N ALA A 96 6.71 -8.22 19.15
CA ALA A 96 6.35 -9.36 18.33
C ALA A 96 7.52 -10.32 18.10
N TRP A 97 8.72 -9.82 17.76
CA TRP A 97 9.90 -10.67 17.59
C TRP A 97 10.25 -11.40 18.91
N LYS A 98 10.27 -10.67 20.02
CA LYS A 98 10.56 -11.25 21.35
C LYS A 98 9.54 -12.31 21.77
N GLU A 99 8.25 -12.09 21.50
CA GLU A 99 7.19 -13.08 21.77
C GLU A 99 7.38 -14.34 20.93
N LEU A 100 7.66 -14.21 19.63
CA LEU A 100 7.91 -15.34 18.72
C LEU A 100 9.09 -16.19 19.19
N VAL A 101 10.21 -15.54 19.52
CA VAL A 101 11.43 -16.20 20.00
C VAL A 101 11.19 -16.86 21.38
N TYR A 102 10.56 -16.14 22.31
CA TYR A 102 10.23 -16.67 23.62
C TYR A 102 9.34 -17.89 23.51
N ASN A 103 8.27 -17.84 22.68
CA ASN A 103 7.35 -18.96 22.46
C ASN A 103 8.09 -20.20 21.98
N CYS A 104 8.93 -20.07 20.95
CA CYS A 104 9.74 -21.20 20.46
C CYS A 104 10.68 -21.77 21.51
N LYS A 105 11.36 -20.93 22.27
CA LYS A 105 12.31 -21.38 23.32
C LYS A 105 11.59 -22.05 24.48
N ALA A 106 10.48 -21.48 24.95
CA ALA A 106 9.70 -22.02 26.05
C ALA A 106 9.08 -23.38 25.74
N ASN A 107 8.66 -23.60 24.50
CA ASN A 107 8.00 -24.83 24.07
C ASN A 107 8.94 -25.80 23.33
N ASN A 108 10.21 -25.42 23.10
CA ASN A 108 11.15 -26.15 22.22
C ASN A 108 10.52 -26.45 20.85
N SER A 109 9.79 -25.50 20.31
CA SER A 109 8.99 -25.59 19.09
C SER A 109 9.71 -24.99 17.88
N THR A 110 9.04 -24.91 16.75
CA THR A 110 9.61 -24.48 15.46
C THR A 110 9.25 -23.03 15.15
N LEU A 111 10.22 -22.30 14.59
CA LEU A 111 9.95 -21.00 13.96
C LEU A 111 9.74 -21.20 12.46
N HIS A 112 8.55 -20.84 11.97
CA HIS A 112 8.19 -20.95 10.56
C HIS A 112 8.26 -19.60 9.87
N PHE A 113 8.69 -19.61 8.61
CA PHE A 113 8.69 -18.45 7.72
C PHE A 113 7.86 -18.78 6.48
N ILE A 114 6.87 -17.96 6.16
CA ILE A 114 6.06 -18.07 4.93
C ILE A 114 6.30 -16.81 4.12
N GLY A 115 6.53 -16.91 2.81
CA GLY A 115 6.62 -15.71 1.97
C GLY A 115 7.27 -15.95 0.61
N LEU A 116 7.29 -14.90 -0.19
CA LEU A 116 7.78 -14.91 -1.56
C LEU A 116 9.32 -14.97 -1.59
N LEU A 117 9.85 -15.98 -2.25
CA LEU A 117 11.30 -16.24 -2.30
C LEU A 117 11.91 -15.60 -3.55
N SER A 118 12.26 -14.33 -3.48
CA SER A 118 13.01 -13.62 -4.53
C SER A 118 13.67 -12.35 -3.98
N ASP A 119 14.41 -11.66 -4.81
CA ASP A 119 14.94 -10.32 -4.58
C ASP A 119 14.21 -9.24 -5.37
N GLY A 120 13.02 -9.56 -5.90
CA GLY A 120 12.19 -8.64 -6.70
C GLY A 120 11.73 -7.38 -5.97
N ASN A 121 11.81 -7.39 -4.64
CA ASN A 121 11.58 -6.23 -3.77
C ASN A 121 10.20 -5.56 -3.89
N VAL A 122 9.21 -6.30 -4.41
CA VAL A 122 7.81 -5.84 -4.50
C VAL A 122 6.99 -6.32 -3.31
N HIS A 123 7.07 -7.59 -2.96
CA HIS A 123 6.33 -8.18 -1.83
C HIS A 123 7.25 -8.60 -0.68
N SER A 124 8.47 -9.00 -0.99
CA SER A 124 9.46 -9.53 -0.05
C SER A 124 10.87 -9.31 -0.57
N ASN A 125 11.86 -9.65 0.25
CA ASN A 125 13.24 -9.74 -0.18
C ASN A 125 13.93 -10.91 0.54
N ILE A 126 14.59 -11.79 -0.21
CA ILE A 126 15.30 -12.97 0.31
C ILE A 126 16.36 -12.59 1.37
N LYS A 127 16.98 -11.40 1.27
CA LYS A 127 17.94 -10.92 2.26
C LYS A 127 17.32 -10.68 3.62
N HIS A 128 16.05 -10.26 3.68
CA HIS A 128 15.32 -10.10 4.95
C HIS A 128 15.17 -11.46 5.63
N LEU A 129 14.78 -12.50 4.88
CA LEU A 129 14.67 -13.86 5.38
C LEU A 129 16.02 -14.35 5.94
N PHE A 130 17.13 -14.14 5.21
CA PHE A 130 18.47 -14.55 5.67
C PHE A 130 18.87 -13.88 6.97
N LYS A 131 18.60 -12.57 7.11
CA LYS A 131 18.88 -11.83 8.34
C LYS A 131 18.06 -12.34 9.52
N MET A 132 16.76 -12.59 9.32
CA MET A 132 15.90 -13.14 10.38
C MET A 132 16.31 -14.57 10.78
N LEU A 133 16.66 -15.43 9.84
CA LEU A 133 17.17 -16.78 10.13
C LEU A 133 18.47 -16.74 10.92
N THR A 134 19.38 -15.81 10.56
CA THR A 134 20.65 -15.62 11.29
C THR A 134 20.35 -15.19 12.73
N GLU A 135 19.49 -14.20 12.92
CA GLU A 135 19.18 -13.71 14.25
C GLU A 135 18.43 -14.74 15.10
N ALA A 136 17.49 -15.47 14.50
CA ALA A 136 16.82 -16.57 15.18
C ALA A 136 17.81 -17.59 15.75
N LYS A 137 18.82 -17.99 14.97
CA LYS A 137 19.90 -18.86 15.44
C LYS A 137 20.71 -18.20 16.56
N ASN A 138 21.11 -16.93 16.42
CA ASN A 138 21.86 -16.18 17.41
C ASN A 138 21.14 -16.12 18.75
N GLU A 139 19.82 -15.98 18.72
CA GLU A 139 18.98 -15.97 19.93
C GLU A 139 18.65 -17.36 20.48
N GLY A 140 19.17 -18.43 19.86
CA GLY A 140 19.09 -19.79 20.37
C GLY A 140 17.84 -20.56 19.93
N ILE A 141 17.16 -20.15 18.87
CA ILE A 141 16.17 -20.97 18.18
C ILE A 141 16.89 -22.16 17.58
N LYS A 142 16.35 -23.37 17.80
CA LYS A 142 17.00 -24.61 17.36
C LYS A 142 16.48 -25.12 16.02
N LYS A 143 15.24 -24.75 15.66
CA LYS A 143 14.56 -25.30 14.50
C LYS A 143 13.80 -24.23 13.73
N ALA A 144 14.05 -24.14 12.43
CA ALA A 144 13.30 -23.29 11.53
C ALA A 144 12.83 -24.02 10.29
N ARG A 145 11.67 -23.61 9.77
CA ARG A 145 11.07 -24.13 8.53
C ARG A 145 10.66 -22.99 7.63
N VAL A 146 10.99 -23.08 6.35
CA VAL A 146 10.70 -22.05 5.36
C VAL A 146 9.70 -22.60 4.34
N HIS A 147 8.57 -21.93 4.20
CA HIS A 147 7.53 -22.20 3.23
C HIS A 147 7.65 -21.18 2.11
N ILE A 148 8.11 -21.60 0.95
CA ILE A 148 8.52 -20.71 -0.13
C ILE A 148 7.42 -20.52 -1.16
N LEU A 149 7.09 -19.27 -1.45
CA LEU A 149 6.24 -18.92 -2.59
C LEU A 149 7.16 -18.54 -3.76
N LEU A 150 6.95 -19.14 -4.92
CA LEU A 150 7.82 -18.93 -6.09
C LEU A 150 7.31 -17.75 -6.90
N ASP A 151 8.21 -16.87 -7.29
CA ASP A 151 7.88 -15.59 -7.90
C ASP A 151 7.67 -15.70 -9.42
N GLY A 152 8.68 -15.50 -10.23
CA GLY A 152 8.59 -15.53 -11.69
C GLY A 152 7.74 -14.42 -12.30
N ARG A 153 7.40 -13.39 -11.54
CA ARG A 153 6.63 -12.21 -11.95
C ARG A 153 7.40 -10.92 -11.72
N ASP A 154 7.89 -10.71 -10.50
CA ASP A 154 8.69 -9.54 -10.12
C ASP A 154 10.19 -9.76 -10.43
N VAL A 155 10.53 -11.00 -10.80
CA VAL A 155 11.82 -11.47 -11.28
C VAL A 155 11.62 -12.32 -12.56
N PRO A 156 12.68 -12.71 -13.29
CA PRO A 156 12.52 -13.51 -14.51
C PRO A 156 11.69 -14.77 -14.29
N ALA A 157 10.84 -15.09 -15.27
CA ALA A 157 9.74 -16.06 -15.17
C ALA A 157 10.14 -17.49 -14.74
N THR A 158 11.41 -17.85 -14.88
CA THR A 158 11.94 -19.19 -14.57
C THR A 158 13.16 -19.15 -13.67
N SER A 159 13.30 -18.12 -12.84
CA SER A 159 14.47 -17.87 -11.97
C SER A 159 14.42 -18.56 -10.60
N ALA A 160 13.33 -19.25 -10.25
CA ALA A 160 13.17 -19.92 -8.95
C ALA A 160 14.37 -20.79 -8.53
N PRO A 161 15.03 -21.57 -9.41
CA PRO A 161 16.19 -22.36 -9.04
C PRO A 161 17.32 -21.54 -8.40
N ILE A 162 17.54 -20.30 -8.88
CA ILE A 162 18.59 -19.42 -8.36
C ILE A 162 18.34 -19.10 -6.88
N TYR A 163 17.10 -18.78 -6.53
CA TYR A 163 16.74 -18.42 -5.15
C TYR A 163 16.65 -19.65 -4.24
N ILE A 164 16.21 -20.79 -4.76
CA ILE A 164 16.21 -22.06 -4.03
C ILE A 164 17.64 -22.46 -3.67
N GLU A 165 18.57 -22.43 -4.61
CA GLU A 165 19.99 -22.73 -4.37
C GLU A 165 20.62 -21.78 -3.35
N GLN A 166 20.30 -20.48 -3.42
CA GLN A 166 20.77 -19.49 -2.44
C GLN A 166 20.28 -19.84 -1.04
N LEU A 167 18.99 -20.16 -0.89
CA LEU A 167 18.40 -20.48 0.41
C LEU A 167 18.93 -21.82 0.95
N GLU A 168 19.02 -22.86 0.13
CA GLU A 168 19.54 -24.17 0.54
C GLU A 168 21.02 -24.07 0.97
N SER A 169 21.83 -23.32 0.22
CA SER A 169 23.24 -23.08 0.57
C SER A 169 23.37 -22.33 1.90
N PHE A 170 22.55 -21.30 2.08
CA PHE A 170 22.52 -20.51 3.31
C PHE A 170 22.07 -21.34 4.53
N LEU A 171 21.02 -22.15 4.38
CA LEU A 171 20.58 -23.05 5.45
C LEU A 171 21.61 -24.11 5.79
N LYS A 172 22.33 -24.64 4.79
CA LYS A 172 23.46 -25.58 5.00
C LYS A 172 24.58 -24.94 5.82
N GLU A 173 24.89 -23.67 5.58
CA GLU A 173 25.89 -22.94 6.38
C GLU A 173 25.41 -22.73 7.81
N LEU A 174 24.14 -22.33 8.00
CA LEU A 174 23.56 -22.15 9.34
C LEU A 174 23.53 -23.46 10.13
N ASN A 175 23.30 -24.60 9.48
CA ASN A 175 23.18 -25.90 10.11
C ASN A 175 24.57 -26.54 10.41
N ALA A 176 25.68 -25.97 9.91
CA ALA A 176 26.98 -26.61 9.89
C ALA A 176 27.56 -26.98 11.27
N ASP A 177 27.19 -26.22 12.32
CA ASP A 177 27.64 -26.49 13.70
C ASP A 177 26.72 -27.45 14.48
N GLY A 178 25.60 -27.88 13.87
CA GLY A 178 24.61 -28.76 14.48
C GLY A 178 23.74 -28.11 15.57
N ALA A 179 23.91 -26.81 15.81
CA ALA A 179 23.09 -26.08 16.80
C ALA A 179 21.72 -25.63 16.25
N PHE A 180 21.57 -25.65 14.92
CA PHE A 180 20.37 -25.21 14.22
C PHE A 180 19.94 -26.23 13.15
N ASP A 181 18.63 -26.45 13.00
CA ASP A 181 18.01 -27.31 11.99
C ASP A 181 17.04 -26.46 11.13
N GLY A 182 17.58 -25.80 10.11
CA GLY A 182 16.84 -25.03 9.13
C GLY A 182 16.58 -25.85 7.86
N LYS A 183 15.32 -25.89 7.38
CA LYS A 183 14.93 -26.61 6.15
C LYS A 183 13.85 -25.86 5.38
N ILE A 184 13.82 -25.99 4.05
CA ILE A 184 12.63 -25.70 3.26
C ILE A 184 11.59 -26.78 3.56
N ALA A 185 10.34 -26.39 3.80
CA ALA A 185 9.28 -27.32 4.20
C ALA A 185 8.21 -27.53 3.15
N SER A 186 7.85 -26.49 2.41
CA SER A 186 6.81 -26.56 1.37
C SER A 186 6.93 -25.36 0.42
N GLY A 187 6.19 -25.38 -0.67
CA GLY A 187 6.14 -24.26 -1.58
C GLY A 187 5.11 -24.40 -2.70
N GLY A 188 5.19 -23.46 -3.63
CA GLY A 188 4.37 -23.39 -4.84
C GLY A 188 4.39 -22.00 -5.46
N GLY A 189 3.90 -21.87 -6.67
CA GLY A 189 3.86 -20.60 -7.39
C GLY A 189 2.86 -19.61 -6.77
N ARG A 190 3.26 -18.35 -6.66
CA ARG A 190 2.47 -17.27 -6.04
C ARG A 190 1.06 -17.07 -6.62
N MET A 191 0.81 -17.50 -7.86
CA MET A 191 -0.48 -17.40 -8.52
C MET A 191 -1.32 -18.69 -8.41
N LYS A 192 -0.85 -19.66 -7.62
CA LYS A 192 -1.54 -20.93 -7.35
C LYS A 192 -1.72 -21.17 -5.86
N VAL A 193 -0.81 -20.61 -5.04
CA VAL A 193 -0.74 -20.91 -3.61
C VAL A 193 -0.66 -19.61 -2.81
N THR A 194 -1.53 -19.42 -1.87
CA THR A 194 -1.49 -18.41 -0.79
C THR A 194 -1.72 -16.96 -1.20
N MET A 195 -1.08 -16.47 -2.27
CA MET A 195 -0.98 -15.03 -2.54
C MET A 195 -2.16 -14.49 -3.37
N ASP A 196 -3.39 -14.77 -2.96
CA ASP A 196 -4.57 -14.06 -3.47
C ASP A 196 -4.61 -12.61 -2.95
N ARG A 197 -5.46 -11.79 -3.54
CA ARG A 197 -5.73 -10.41 -3.10
C ARG A 197 -7.18 -10.03 -3.35
N TYR A 198 -7.69 -9.14 -2.52
CA TYR A 198 -9.06 -8.62 -2.62
C TYR A 198 -10.14 -9.69 -2.45
N GLN A 199 -9.79 -10.83 -1.81
CA GLN A 199 -10.68 -11.97 -1.57
C GLN A 199 -11.29 -12.56 -2.86
N ALA A 200 -10.50 -12.51 -3.95
CA ALA A 200 -10.95 -12.94 -5.26
C ALA A 200 -10.89 -14.47 -5.45
N ASP A 201 -9.94 -15.14 -4.80
CA ASP A 201 -9.70 -16.59 -4.96
C ASP A 201 -9.33 -17.26 -3.63
N TRP A 202 -10.27 -17.34 -2.69
CA TRP A 202 -10.07 -18.05 -1.42
C TRP A 202 -9.58 -19.50 -1.55
N PRO A 203 -9.97 -20.30 -2.58
CA PRO A 203 -9.38 -21.61 -2.84
C PRO A 203 -7.85 -21.61 -2.98
N MET A 204 -7.25 -20.53 -3.50
CA MET A 204 -5.79 -20.37 -3.54
C MET A 204 -5.19 -20.23 -2.13
N VAL A 205 -5.84 -19.49 -1.25
CA VAL A 205 -5.42 -19.32 0.15
C VAL A 205 -5.63 -20.63 0.94
N GLU A 206 -6.76 -21.31 0.71
CA GLU A 206 -7.04 -22.64 1.28
C GLU A 206 -5.97 -23.67 0.86
N LEU A 207 -5.56 -23.67 -0.42
CA LEU A 207 -4.47 -24.53 -0.90
C LEU A 207 -3.17 -24.23 -0.16
N GLY A 208 -2.87 -22.94 0.05
CA GLY A 208 -1.72 -22.49 0.86
C GLY A 208 -1.81 -22.99 2.30
N TRP A 209 -2.98 -22.90 2.93
CA TRP A 209 -3.20 -23.41 4.27
C TRP A 209 -2.97 -24.93 4.36
N LYS A 210 -3.54 -25.71 3.43
CA LYS A 210 -3.31 -27.15 3.34
C LYS A 210 -1.83 -27.49 3.16
N THR A 211 -1.15 -26.75 2.30
CA THR A 211 0.25 -27.01 1.96
C THR A 211 1.19 -26.62 3.09
N HIS A 212 1.09 -25.41 3.62
CA HIS A 212 2.05 -24.88 4.59
C HIS A 212 1.71 -25.29 6.02
N VAL A 213 0.43 -25.24 6.40
CA VAL A 213 0.01 -25.53 7.77
C VAL A 213 -0.18 -27.02 7.98
N LYS A 214 -0.96 -27.68 7.12
CA LYS A 214 -1.27 -29.11 7.30
C LYS A 214 -0.21 -30.05 6.73
N GLY A 215 0.68 -29.55 5.87
CA GLY A 215 1.67 -30.38 5.17
C GLY A 215 1.04 -31.33 4.16
N GLU A 216 -0.09 -30.93 3.58
CA GLU A 216 -0.83 -31.71 2.58
C GLU A 216 -0.42 -31.26 1.17
N GLY A 217 -0.04 -32.22 0.33
CA GLY A 217 0.37 -31.94 -1.04
C GLY A 217 1.27 -33.04 -1.62
N ARG A 218 1.67 -32.85 -2.87
CA ARG A 218 2.62 -33.76 -3.52
C ARG A 218 3.98 -33.65 -2.84
N GLN A 219 4.53 -34.80 -2.46
CA GLN A 219 5.77 -34.88 -1.70
C GLN A 219 6.99 -34.99 -2.61
N PHE A 220 8.06 -34.29 -2.21
CA PHE A 220 9.38 -34.32 -2.86
C PHE A 220 10.48 -34.32 -1.81
N ALA A 221 11.68 -34.78 -2.19
CA ALA A 221 12.84 -34.77 -1.31
C ALA A 221 13.47 -33.36 -1.20
N SER A 222 13.30 -32.50 -2.23
CA SER A 222 13.80 -31.13 -2.23
C SER A 222 12.90 -30.19 -3.05
N ALA A 223 13.02 -28.90 -2.81
CA ALA A 223 12.31 -27.87 -3.60
C ALA A 223 12.78 -27.85 -5.05
N MET A 224 14.06 -28.09 -5.29
CA MET A 224 14.63 -28.17 -6.63
C MET A 224 14.02 -29.34 -7.41
N GLU A 225 13.92 -30.53 -6.80
CA GLU A 225 13.26 -31.69 -7.42
C GLU A 225 11.82 -31.40 -7.81
N ALA A 226 11.07 -30.70 -6.95
CA ALA A 226 9.70 -30.30 -7.24
C ALA A 226 9.62 -29.41 -8.49
N VAL A 227 10.42 -28.35 -8.55
CA VAL A 227 10.46 -27.42 -9.68
C VAL A 227 10.85 -28.13 -10.99
N GLU A 228 11.91 -28.95 -10.95
CA GLU A 228 12.36 -29.70 -12.13
C GLU A 228 11.30 -30.70 -12.60
N THR A 229 10.63 -31.38 -11.68
CA THR A 229 9.58 -32.35 -12.01
C THR A 229 8.39 -31.67 -12.66
N TYR A 230 7.90 -30.58 -12.09
CA TYR A 230 6.77 -29.84 -12.66
C TYR A 230 7.09 -29.24 -14.03
N ARG A 231 8.31 -28.78 -14.26
CA ARG A 231 8.76 -28.30 -15.57
C ARG A 231 8.86 -29.40 -16.61
N LYS A 232 9.22 -30.62 -16.21
CA LYS A 232 9.23 -31.80 -17.10
C LYS A 232 7.82 -32.25 -17.45
N GLU A 233 6.86 -32.12 -16.52
CA GLU A 233 5.46 -32.51 -16.72
C GLU A 233 4.68 -31.48 -17.53
N ASN A 234 5.06 -30.19 -17.44
CA ASN A 234 4.39 -29.06 -18.10
C ASN A 234 5.44 -28.19 -18.81
N ASP A 235 5.68 -28.44 -20.07
CA ASP A 235 6.61 -27.64 -20.87
C ASP A 235 6.15 -26.18 -20.94
N GLY A 236 7.08 -25.26 -20.64
CA GLY A 236 6.82 -23.82 -20.63
C GLY A 236 6.13 -23.26 -19.38
N ILE A 237 5.88 -24.07 -18.34
CA ILE A 237 5.34 -23.54 -17.08
C ILE A 237 6.34 -22.58 -16.44
N ILE A 238 5.84 -21.42 -16.01
CA ILE A 238 6.61 -20.39 -15.33
C ILE A 238 6.45 -20.52 -13.80
N ASP A 239 7.38 -19.95 -13.05
CA ASP A 239 7.52 -20.18 -11.60
C ASP A 239 6.27 -19.76 -10.82
N GLN A 240 5.63 -18.65 -11.17
CA GLN A 240 4.42 -18.19 -10.49
C GLN A 240 3.23 -19.15 -10.60
N ASP A 241 3.23 -20.07 -11.58
CA ASP A 241 2.14 -21.00 -11.84
C ASP A 241 2.45 -22.45 -11.42
N LEU A 242 3.60 -22.68 -10.80
CA LEU A 242 4.00 -24.00 -10.32
C LEU A 242 3.02 -24.53 -9.25
N PRO A 243 2.62 -25.82 -9.31
CA PRO A 243 1.72 -26.38 -8.31
C PRO A 243 2.33 -26.40 -6.90
N ALA A 244 1.47 -26.56 -5.90
CA ALA A 244 1.86 -26.74 -4.51
C ALA A 244 2.70 -28.03 -4.32
N PHE A 245 3.69 -27.98 -3.43
CA PHE A 245 4.51 -29.12 -3.05
C PHE A 245 4.89 -29.09 -1.57
N VAL A 246 5.18 -30.25 -1.02
CA VAL A 246 5.64 -30.46 0.35
C VAL A 246 6.95 -31.21 0.35
N ILE A 247 7.90 -30.77 1.17
CA ILE A 247 9.14 -31.53 1.38
C ILE A 247 8.91 -32.59 2.45
N ALA A 248 9.25 -33.84 2.13
CA ALA A 248 9.04 -34.96 3.00
C ALA A 248 10.29 -35.82 3.15
N GLU A 249 10.53 -36.33 4.35
CA GLU A 249 11.53 -37.31 4.70
C GLU A 249 10.84 -38.58 5.19
N ASN A 250 11.13 -39.72 4.62
CA ASN A 250 10.51 -41.00 4.95
C ASN A 250 8.98 -41.02 4.85
N GLY A 251 8.41 -40.21 3.93
CA GLY A 251 6.97 -40.09 3.73
C GLY A 251 6.27 -39.13 4.69
N GLU A 252 6.99 -38.49 5.61
CA GLU A 252 6.44 -37.52 6.55
C GLU A 252 6.88 -36.08 6.18
N PRO A 253 5.97 -35.09 6.12
CA PRO A 253 6.30 -33.69 5.90
C PRO A 253 7.27 -33.16 6.96
N VAL A 254 8.34 -32.46 6.53
CA VAL A 254 9.40 -31.98 7.44
C VAL A 254 9.00 -30.74 8.24
N GLY A 255 7.86 -30.10 7.93
CA GLY A 255 7.52 -28.81 8.53
C GLY A 255 6.04 -28.48 8.56
N LYS A 256 5.19 -29.37 9.11
CA LYS A 256 3.83 -28.99 9.49
C LYS A 256 3.87 -27.93 10.57
N ILE A 257 2.97 -26.98 10.52
CA ILE A 257 2.75 -26.00 11.58
C ILE A 257 1.82 -26.61 12.62
N VAL A 258 2.27 -26.69 13.85
CA VAL A 258 1.55 -27.32 14.95
C VAL A 258 1.44 -26.39 16.15
N ASP A 259 0.64 -26.79 17.15
CA ASP A 259 0.47 -26.00 18.37
C ASP A 259 1.80 -25.62 19.00
N LYS A 260 1.86 -24.37 19.47
CA LYS A 260 3.03 -23.74 20.10
C LYS A 260 4.18 -23.38 19.16
N ASP A 261 4.04 -23.58 17.86
CA ASP A 261 4.98 -23.01 16.89
C ASP A 261 4.83 -21.49 16.79
N SER A 262 5.84 -20.85 16.24
CA SER A 262 5.78 -19.44 15.85
C SER A 262 5.84 -19.31 14.33
N VAL A 263 5.09 -18.37 13.75
CA VAL A 263 4.98 -18.20 12.30
C VAL A 263 5.20 -16.74 11.93
N ILE A 264 6.11 -16.49 10.99
CA ILE A 264 6.36 -15.17 10.41
C ILE A 264 5.96 -15.19 8.94
N LEU A 265 5.04 -14.33 8.55
CA LEU A 265 4.79 -13.98 7.16
C LEU A 265 5.75 -12.86 6.77
N PHE A 266 6.82 -13.18 6.00
CA PHE A 266 7.90 -12.22 5.75
C PHE A 266 7.69 -11.31 4.52
N ASN A 267 6.52 -11.35 3.91
CA ASN A 267 6.11 -10.34 2.95
C ASN A 267 5.87 -9.00 3.66
N PHE A 268 6.39 -7.91 3.11
CA PHE A 268 6.16 -6.57 3.65
C PHE A 268 5.01 -5.82 2.96
N ARG A 269 4.57 -6.25 1.78
CA ARG A 269 3.43 -5.67 1.08
C ARG A 269 2.14 -6.40 1.46
N GLY A 270 1.13 -5.61 1.88
CA GLY A 270 -0.09 -6.13 2.49
C GLY A 270 -1.09 -6.76 1.52
N ASP A 271 -1.22 -6.25 0.28
CA ASP A 271 -2.30 -6.60 -0.66
C ASP A 271 -2.51 -8.12 -0.88
N ARG A 272 -1.44 -8.92 -0.77
CA ARG A 272 -1.44 -10.38 -0.90
C ARG A 272 -1.04 -11.12 0.38
N ALA A 273 -1.09 -10.45 1.51
CA ALA A 273 -0.73 -10.98 2.82
C ALA A 273 -1.91 -10.95 3.82
N ILE A 274 -2.90 -10.10 3.58
CA ILE A 274 -4.07 -9.89 4.45
C ILE A 274 -4.84 -11.18 4.64
N GLU A 275 -5.17 -11.91 3.57
CA GLU A 275 -6.04 -13.09 3.62
C GLU A 275 -5.43 -14.25 4.40
N LEU A 276 -4.13 -14.50 4.24
CA LEU A 276 -3.44 -15.48 5.09
C LEU A 276 -3.38 -15.01 6.56
N SER A 277 -3.21 -13.70 6.79
CA SER A 277 -3.25 -13.13 8.14
C SER A 277 -4.63 -13.31 8.79
N MET A 278 -5.71 -13.09 8.04
CA MET A 278 -7.07 -13.40 8.50
C MET A 278 -7.19 -14.88 8.88
N ALA A 279 -6.65 -15.79 8.05
CA ALA A 279 -6.71 -17.23 8.35
C ALA A 279 -5.96 -17.60 9.64
N PHE A 280 -4.93 -16.87 10.06
CA PHE A 280 -4.23 -17.10 11.32
C PHE A 280 -4.85 -16.35 12.50
N ASP A 281 -5.24 -15.09 12.36
CA ASP A 281 -5.61 -14.21 13.48
C ASP A 281 -7.12 -14.16 13.76
N ASP A 282 -7.97 -14.32 12.73
CA ASP A 282 -9.41 -14.21 12.91
C ASP A 282 -9.99 -15.50 13.49
N ASP A 283 -10.60 -15.41 14.67
CA ASP A 283 -11.26 -16.55 15.33
C ASP A 283 -12.61 -16.88 14.67
N ASP A 284 -13.30 -15.89 14.09
CA ASP A 284 -14.59 -16.04 13.41
C ASP A 284 -14.45 -16.29 11.89
N PHE A 285 -13.27 -16.67 11.45
CA PHE A 285 -12.95 -16.91 10.04
C PHE A 285 -13.80 -18.00 9.41
N THR A 286 -14.45 -17.68 8.28
CA THR A 286 -15.39 -18.56 7.59
C THR A 286 -15.14 -18.73 6.09
N ALA A 287 -14.11 -18.10 5.52
CA ALA A 287 -13.89 -18.11 4.08
C ALA A 287 -13.55 -19.50 3.51
N PHE A 288 -12.92 -20.36 4.32
CA PHE A 288 -12.72 -21.79 4.04
C PHE A 288 -12.61 -22.60 5.34
N ASP A 289 -12.71 -23.93 5.23
CA ASP A 289 -12.54 -24.83 6.39
C ASP A 289 -11.05 -25.01 6.73
N ARG A 290 -10.60 -24.31 7.79
CA ARG A 290 -9.24 -24.46 8.33
C ARG A 290 -9.00 -25.82 9.00
N GLY A 291 -10.07 -26.54 9.36
CA GLY A 291 -10.00 -27.67 10.29
C GLY A 291 -9.60 -27.19 11.69
N ALA A 292 -8.83 -28.01 12.40
CA ALA A 292 -8.25 -27.58 13.68
C ALA A 292 -7.16 -26.52 13.40
N LYS A 293 -7.46 -25.25 13.73
CA LYS A 293 -6.49 -24.14 13.68
C LYS A 293 -5.41 -24.40 14.74
N PRO A 294 -4.13 -24.44 14.39
CA PRO A 294 -3.08 -24.60 15.39
C PRO A 294 -2.96 -23.34 16.27
N ASP A 295 -2.71 -23.55 17.56
CA ASP A 295 -2.44 -22.48 18.52
C ASP A 295 -0.99 -22.00 18.36
N VAL A 296 -0.77 -21.00 17.51
CA VAL A 296 0.55 -20.47 17.14
C VAL A 296 0.71 -19.01 17.50
N CYS A 297 1.95 -18.58 17.70
CA CYS A 297 2.30 -17.16 17.72
C CYS A 297 2.53 -16.71 16.27
N PHE A 298 1.59 -15.95 15.69
CA PHE A 298 1.66 -15.46 14.31
C PHE A 298 2.04 -13.97 14.28
N ALA A 299 2.91 -13.59 13.33
CA ALA A 299 3.22 -12.20 13.03
C ALA A 299 3.47 -11.97 11.55
N GLY A 300 3.09 -10.79 11.05
CA GLY A 300 3.52 -10.30 9.75
C GLY A 300 4.77 -9.43 9.81
N MET A 301 5.32 -9.07 8.66
CA MET A 301 6.43 -8.13 8.58
C MET A 301 6.03 -6.72 8.99
N LEU A 302 4.90 -6.26 8.48
CA LEU A 302 4.24 -4.99 8.77
C LEU A 302 2.79 -5.25 9.19
N GLN A 303 2.11 -4.24 9.72
CA GLN A 303 0.65 -4.25 9.79
C GLN A 303 0.12 -4.02 8.37
N TYR A 304 -0.58 -5.01 7.82
CA TYR A 304 -1.04 -4.98 6.42
C TYR A 304 -2.34 -4.23 6.23
N ASP A 305 -3.16 -4.18 7.29
CA ASP A 305 -4.41 -3.46 7.31
C ASP A 305 -4.59 -2.81 8.69
N GLY A 306 -4.58 -1.48 8.72
CA GLY A 306 -4.70 -0.71 9.95
C GLY A 306 -6.13 -0.66 10.49
N ASP A 307 -7.15 -0.75 9.62
CA ASP A 307 -8.55 -0.73 10.00
C ASP A 307 -8.97 -2.06 10.63
N LEU A 308 -8.56 -3.16 10.01
CA LEU A 308 -8.79 -4.51 10.52
C LEU A 308 -7.76 -4.92 11.59
N LYS A 309 -6.71 -4.13 11.81
CA LYS A 309 -5.58 -4.42 12.70
C LYS A 309 -4.92 -5.77 12.41
N LEU A 310 -4.74 -6.07 11.12
CA LEU A 310 -4.17 -7.31 10.62
C LEU A 310 -2.74 -7.12 10.08
N PRO A 311 -1.82 -8.03 10.42
CA PRO A 311 -1.94 -9.00 11.51
C PRO A 311 -1.92 -8.30 12.88
N ALA A 312 -2.39 -9.00 13.91
CA ALA A 312 -2.40 -8.50 15.29
C ALA A 312 -0.98 -8.22 15.81
N ARG A 313 0.02 -8.99 15.34
CA ARG A 313 1.45 -8.80 15.63
C ARG A 313 2.22 -8.54 14.36
N PHE A 314 3.16 -7.62 14.40
CA PHE A 314 4.04 -7.30 13.28
C PHE A 314 5.44 -6.91 13.77
N LEU A 315 6.45 -7.21 12.94
CA LEU A 315 7.86 -7.09 13.31
C LEU A 315 8.40 -5.67 13.22
N VAL A 316 7.89 -4.90 12.25
CA VAL A 316 8.36 -3.55 11.96
C VAL A 316 7.21 -2.58 12.13
N ASN A 317 7.37 -1.66 13.06
CA ASN A 317 6.39 -0.61 13.29
C ASN A 317 6.34 0.36 12.11
N PRO A 318 5.17 0.94 11.80
CA PRO A 318 5.08 2.09 10.90
C PRO A 318 6.07 3.18 11.30
N PRO A 319 6.54 4.04 10.37
CA PRO A 319 7.41 5.14 10.74
C PRO A 319 6.70 6.07 11.74
N GLU A 320 7.45 6.55 12.74
CA GLU A 320 6.95 7.61 13.63
C GLU A 320 6.89 8.91 12.83
N ILE A 321 5.70 9.26 12.35
CA ILE A 321 5.47 10.49 11.61
C ILE A 321 5.10 11.59 12.59
N THR A 322 5.89 12.64 12.61
CA THR A 322 5.71 13.83 13.46
C THR A 322 5.81 15.10 12.64
N ASN A 323 5.41 16.22 13.22
CA ASN A 323 5.31 17.51 12.54
C ASN A 323 4.41 17.41 11.29
N THR A 324 3.23 16.84 11.44
CA THR A 324 2.23 16.81 10.38
C THR A 324 1.65 18.21 10.17
N LEU A 325 0.97 18.42 9.03
CA LEU A 325 0.28 19.68 8.75
C LEU A 325 -0.74 19.99 9.85
N THR A 326 -1.51 18.99 10.28
CA THR A 326 -2.45 19.13 11.39
C THR A 326 -1.78 19.57 12.68
N GLU A 327 -0.63 18.97 13.08
CA GLU A 327 0.12 19.42 14.27
C GLU A 327 0.53 20.90 14.16
N VAL A 328 0.98 21.34 12.98
CA VAL A 328 1.39 22.74 12.74
C VAL A 328 0.19 23.68 12.83
N LEU A 329 -0.95 23.30 12.25
CA LEU A 329 -2.17 24.11 12.27
C LEU A 329 -2.76 24.20 13.67
N VAL A 330 -2.83 23.10 14.40
CA VAL A 330 -3.30 23.05 15.79
C VAL A 330 -2.41 23.90 16.70
N ALA A 331 -1.08 23.80 16.55
CA ALA A 331 -0.13 24.63 17.29
C ALA A 331 -0.30 26.13 17.00
N ALA A 332 -0.75 26.49 15.81
CA ALA A 332 -1.10 27.87 15.42
C ALA A 332 -2.52 28.31 15.84
N GLY A 333 -3.30 27.44 16.44
CA GLY A 333 -4.68 27.71 16.85
C GLY A 333 -5.67 27.82 15.69
N LEU A 334 -5.36 27.19 14.54
CA LEU A 334 -6.21 27.20 13.35
C LEU A 334 -7.19 26.03 13.37
N ASN A 335 -8.43 26.30 12.88
CA ASN A 335 -9.46 25.27 12.78
C ASN A 335 -9.35 24.52 11.46
N GLU A 336 -9.43 23.19 11.51
CA GLU A 336 -9.44 22.36 10.32
C GLU A 336 -10.66 21.44 10.21
N TYR A 337 -10.98 21.11 8.96
CA TYR A 337 -12.06 20.21 8.61
C TYR A 337 -11.61 19.19 7.60
N ALA A 338 -11.94 17.91 7.84
CA ALA A 338 -11.70 16.83 6.90
C ALA A 338 -12.97 16.05 6.60
N VAL A 339 -13.23 15.74 5.34
CA VAL A 339 -14.37 14.94 4.90
C VAL A 339 -13.99 14.01 3.77
N SER A 340 -14.49 12.80 3.83
CA SER A 340 -14.52 11.86 2.71
C SER A 340 -15.64 10.84 2.93
N GLU A 341 -15.85 10.03 1.92
CA GLU A 341 -16.65 8.82 1.96
C GLU A 341 -15.92 7.72 2.75
N THR A 342 -16.66 6.73 3.29
CA THR A 342 -16.12 5.62 4.11
C THR A 342 -14.83 5.03 3.55
N GLN A 343 -14.74 4.82 2.23
CA GLN A 343 -13.58 4.20 1.57
C GLN A 343 -12.27 4.98 1.73
N LYS A 344 -12.35 6.30 1.91
CA LYS A 344 -11.18 7.19 2.01
C LYS A 344 -11.20 8.09 3.24
N TYR A 345 -12.10 7.82 4.20
CA TYR A 345 -12.14 8.55 5.46
C TYR A 345 -10.84 8.41 6.26
N GLY A 346 -10.32 7.19 6.38
CA GLY A 346 -9.03 6.94 7.03
C GLY A 346 -7.85 7.67 6.35
N HIS A 347 -7.93 7.91 5.04
CA HIS A 347 -6.88 8.60 4.29
C HIS A 347 -6.83 10.10 4.62
N VAL A 348 -7.99 10.76 4.76
CA VAL A 348 -8.05 12.19 5.14
C VAL A 348 -7.92 12.43 6.64
N THR A 349 -7.84 11.38 7.46
CA THR A 349 -7.72 11.45 8.93
C THR A 349 -6.47 10.72 9.42
N TYR A 350 -6.51 9.41 9.55
CA TYR A 350 -5.44 8.57 10.10
C TYR A 350 -4.12 8.71 9.34
N PHE A 351 -4.12 8.41 8.03
CA PHE A 351 -2.90 8.49 7.22
C PHE A 351 -2.40 9.93 7.06
N TRP A 352 -3.32 10.89 6.90
CA TRP A 352 -2.99 12.32 6.87
C TRP A 352 -2.27 12.77 8.14
N ASN A 353 -2.69 12.27 9.30
CA ASN A 353 -2.12 12.59 10.61
C ASN A 353 -0.90 11.73 10.97
N GLY A 354 -0.26 11.11 10.00
CA GLY A 354 0.94 10.35 10.23
C GLY A 354 0.70 9.01 10.95
N ASN A 355 -0.35 8.29 10.54
CA ASN A 355 -0.79 7.01 11.11
C ASN A 355 -1.25 7.13 12.56
N LYS A 356 -1.91 8.23 12.90
CA LYS A 356 -2.49 8.47 14.24
C LYS A 356 -4.01 8.58 14.16
N SER A 357 -4.71 7.76 14.93
CA SER A 357 -6.17 7.73 15.00
C SER A 357 -6.74 8.86 15.85
N ASP A 358 -6.02 9.28 16.88
CA ASP A 358 -6.46 10.32 17.77
C ASP A 358 -6.24 11.71 17.16
N LYS A 359 -7.17 12.63 17.42
CA LYS A 359 -6.99 14.03 17.08
C LYS A 359 -5.91 14.66 17.96
N PHE A 360 -5.18 15.61 17.40
CA PHE A 360 -4.26 16.46 18.18
C PHE A 360 -5.03 17.48 19.03
N SER A 361 -6.24 17.90 18.57
CA SER A 361 -7.12 18.80 19.32
C SER A 361 -8.60 18.51 19.02
N GLU A 362 -9.37 18.15 20.05
CA GLU A 362 -10.82 17.96 19.92
C GLU A 362 -11.59 19.25 19.57
N GLU A 363 -11.03 20.41 19.89
CA GLU A 363 -11.66 21.71 19.66
C GLU A 363 -11.39 22.24 18.23
N LEU A 364 -10.18 22.00 17.70
CA LEU A 364 -9.73 22.60 16.43
C LEU A 364 -9.92 21.69 15.22
N GLU A 365 -10.07 20.39 15.43
CA GLU A 365 -10.22 19.40 14.35
C GLU A 365 -11.66 18.88 14.27
N THR A 366 -12.23 18.94 13.09
CA THR A 366 -13.54 18.33 12.80
C THR A 366 -13.41 17.35 11.65
N TYR A 367 -13.79 16.09 11.87
CA TYR A 367 -13.76 15.03 10.89
C TYR A 367 -15.16 14.52 10.61
N LYS A 368 -15.49 14.34 9.34
CA LYS A 368 -16.78 13.84 8.90
C LYS A 368 -16.66 12.71 7.90
N GLU A 369 -17.27 11.59 8.23
CA GLU A 369 -17.47 10.48 7.31
C GLU A 369 -18.84 10.62 6.63
N ILE A 370 -18.88 10.37 5.31
CA ILE A 370 -20.10 10.20 4.54
C ILE A 370 -20.20 8.71 4.19
N PRO A 371 -21.22 7.99 4.71
CA PRO A 371 -21.33 6.56 4.50
C PRO A 371 -21.41 6.19 3.02
N SER A 372 -20.55 5.27 2.59
CA SER A 372 -20.57 4.70 1.24
C SER A 372 -21.82 3.85 1.01
N ASP A 373 -22.27 3.77 -0.24
CA ASP A 373 -23.31 2.82 -0.62
C ASP A 373 -22.75 1.40 -0.65
N ASN A 374 -23.53 0.43 -0.20
CA ASN A 374 -23.17 -0.98 -0.27
C ASN A 374 -23.53 -1.58 -1.64
N VAL A 375 -22.84 -1.09 -2.68
CA VAL A 375 -22.96 -1.56 -4.06
C VAL A 375 -21.58 -1.52 -4.72
N SER A 376 -21.38 -2.29 -5.78
CA SER A 376 -20.14 -2.20 -6.57
C SER A 376 -19.97 -0.80 -7.15
N PHE A 377 -18.74 -0.27 -7.13
CA PHE A 377 -18.46 1.12 -7.53
C PHE A 377 -18.73 1.40 -9.00
N ASP A 378 -18.63 0.41 -9.87
CA ASP A 378 -19.02 0.52 -11.29
C ASP A 378 -20.52 0.69 -11.51
N GLN A 379 -21.37 0.28 -10.56
CA GLN A 379 -22.83 0.48 -10.61
C GLN A 379 -23.26 1.88 -10.17
N ARG A 380 -22.45 2.55 -9.33
CA ARG A 380 -22.67 3.94 -8.89
C ARG A 380 -21.37 4.73 -8.94
N PRO A 381 -20.82 4.98 -10.13
CA PRO A 381 -19.49 5.58 -10.27
C PRO A 381 -19.40 7.02 -9.76
N TRP A 382 -20.51 7.73 -9.62
CA TRP A 382 -20.54 9.05 -8.95
C TRP A 382 -20.34 8.96 -7.44
N MET A 383 -20.48 7.77 -6.85
CA MET A 383 -20.28 7.48 -5.42
C MET A 383 -20.99 8.53 -4.54
N LYS A 384 -20.30 9.14 -3.58
CA LYS A 384 -20.82 10.22 -2.71
C LYS A 384 -20.23 11.59 -3.04
N SER A 385 -19.78 11.81 -4.28
CA SER A 385 -19.17 13.09 -4.67
C SER A 385 -20.11 14.28 -4.51
N ALA A 386 -21.41 14.09 -4.76
CA ALA A 386 -22.41 15.15 -4.57
C ALA A 386 -22.59 15.50 -3.10
N GLU A 387 -22.71 14.51 -2.22
CA GLU A 387 -22.87 14.67 -0.78
C GLU A 387 -21.60 15.29 -0.14
N ILE A 388 -20.40 14.87 -0.55
CA ILE A 388 -19.14 15.50 -0.13
C ILE A 388 -19.14 16.98 -0.54
N THR A 389 -19.54 17.27 -1.79
CA THR A 389 -19.59 18.65 -2.31
C THR A 389 -20.61 19.50 -1.54
N ASP A 390 -21.82 18.96 -1.26
CA ASP A 390 -22.84 19.66 -0.49
C ASP A 390 -22.35 20.01 0.91
N ASP A 391 -21.70 19.06 1.56
CA ASP A 391 -21.11 19.26 2.88
C ASP A 391 -20.02 20.35 2.87
N LEU A 392 -19.09 20.29 1.93
CA LEU A 392 -18.05 21.31 1.77
C LEU A 392 -18.61 22.70 1.54
N ILE A 393 -19.70 22.83 0.77
CA ILE A 393 -20.35 24.11 0.54
C ILE A 393 -20.87 24.69 1.87
N GLU A 394 -21.52 23.90 2.70
CA GLU A 394 -22.02 24.36 4.01
C GLU A 394 -20.86 24.65 4.98
N VAL A 395 -19.80 23.87 4.95
CA VAL A 395 -18.57 24.11 5.73
C VAL A 395 -17.93 25.45 5.36
N ILE A 396 -17.76 25.74 4.07
CA ILE A 396 -17.22 27.01 3.58
C ILE A 396 -18.11 28.19 4.00
N LYS A 397 -19.43 28.07 3.85
CA LYS A 397 -20.39 29.11 4.26
C LYS A 397 -20.34 29.41 5.75
N SER A 398 -20.00 28.43 6.58
CA SER A 398 -19.90 28.59 8.03
C SER A 398 -18.77 29.55 8.44
N LYS A 399 -17.76 29.76 7.62
CA LYS A 399 -16.54 30.57 7.89
C LYS A 399 -15.81 30.18 9.19
N LYS A 400 -15.99 28.93 9.61
CA LYS A 400 -15.43 28.45 10.88
C LYS A 400 -13.99 27.94 10.72
N TYR A 401 -13.63 27.45 9.53
CA TYR A 401 -12.40 26.69 9.31
C TYR A 401 -11.38 27.48 8.48
N ASP A 402 -10.12 27.38 8.85
CA ASP A 402 -9.00 28.00 8.17
C ASP A 402 -8.41 27.06 7.11
N PHE A 403 -8.45 25.74 7.38
CA PHE A 403 -8.06 24.70 6.46
C PHE A 403 -9.15 23.64 6.32
N ILE A 404 -9.50 23.32 5.09
CA ILE A 404 -10.50 22.32 4.74
C ILE A 404 -9.86 21.33 3.77
N ARG A 405 -10.03 20.02 3.99
CA ARG A 405 -9.57 18.99 3.06
C ARG A 405 -10.67 17.98 2.77
N CYS A 406 -10.66 17.48 1.56
CA CYS A 406 -11.50 16.34 1.18
C CYS A 406 -10.76 15.40 0.23
N ASN A 407 -11.27 14.17 0.15
CA ASN A 407 -10.91 13.21 -0.88
C ASN A 407 -12.17 12.80 -1.63
N TYR A 408 -12.12 12.85 -2.97
CA TYR A 408 -13.10 12.25 -3.87
C TYR A 408 -12.55 10.91 -4.35
N PRO A 409 -13.08 9.77 -3.89
CA PRO A 409 -12.49 8.45 -4.16
C PRO A 409 -12.77 7.89 -5.56
N ASN A 410 -13.54 8.60 -6.37
CA ASN A 410 -14.13 8.11 -7.61
C ASN A 410 -13.11 7.54 -8.61
N GLY A 411 -12.03 8.27 -8.92
CA GLY A 411 -11.04 7.85 -9.92
C GLY A 411 -10.34 6.54 -9.53
N ASP A 412 -10.04 6.37 -8.26
CA ASP A 412 -9.38 5.18 -7.72
C ASP A 412 -10.34 4.01 -7.54
N MET A 413 -11.39 4.19 -6.75
CA MET A 413 -12.29 3.10 -6.39
C MET A 413 -13.04 2.53 -7.59
N VAL A 414 -13.49 3.39 -8.52
CA VAL A 414 -14.11 2.94 -9.77
C VAL A 414 -13.06 2.39 -10.72
N GLY A 415 -11.87 3.00 -10.79
CA GLY A 415 -10.74 2.49 -11.58
C GLY A 415 -10.35 1.06 -11.24
N HIS A 416 -10.35 0.70 -9.98
CA HIS A 416 -10.08 -0.67 -9.53
C HIS A 416 -11.09 -1.72 -10.02
N THR A 417 -12.30 -1.31 -10.43
CA THR A 417 -13.29 -2.23 -11.03
C THR A 417 -12.91 -2.67 -12.44
N GLY A 418 -12.02 -1.93 -13.12
CA GLY A 418 -11.63 -2.17 -14.51
C GLY A 418 -12.66 -1.68 -15.53
N SER A 419 -13.76 -1.07 -15.10
CA SER A 419 -14.80 -0.51 -15.99
C SER A 419 -14.41 0.89 -16.46
N LEU A 420 -13.89 1.00 -17.68
CA LEU A 420 -13.48 2.28 -18.26
C LEU A 420 -14.64 3.28 -18.33
N ASP A 421 -15.80 2.86 -18.83
CA ASP A 421 -16.99 3.72 -18.98
C ASP A 421 -17.46 4.25 -17.61
N SER A 422 -17.49 3.39 -16.60
CA SER A 422 -17.86 3.79 -15.25
C SER A 422 -16.84 4.75 -14.64
N THR A 423 -15.56 4.54 -14.89
CA THR A 423 -14.50 5.44 -14.39
C THR A 423 -14.58 6.82 -15.04
N ILE A 424 -14.88 6.90 -16.33
CA ILE A 424 -15.17 8.17 -17.01
C ILE A 424 -16.28 8.93 -16.27
N ILE A 425 -17.42 8.29 -15.98
CA ILE A 425 -18.53 8.90 -15.24
C ILE A 425 -18.08 9.33 -13.83
N GLY A 426 -17.25 8.53 -13.15
CA GLY A 426 -16.70 8.87 -11.85
C GLY A 426 -15.87 10.16 -11.87
N VAL A 427 -14.99 10.30 -12.86
CA VAL A 427 -14.18 11.52 -13.06
C VAL A 427 -15.05 12.74 -13.40
N GLU A 428 -16.05 12.58 -14.25
CA GLU A 428 -17.03 13.65 -14.58
C GLU A 428 -17.81 14.11 -13.35
N ALA A 429 -18.18 13.19 -12.45
CA ALA A 429 -18.85 13.53 -11.21
C ALA A 429 -17.99 14.40 -10.28
N VAL A 430 -16.68 14.15 -10.23
CA VAL A 430 -15.71 14.98 -9.50
C VAL A 430 -15.58 16.36 -10.14
N ASP A 431 -15.51 16.46 -11.47
CA ASP A 431 -15.46 17.74 -12.18
C ASP A 431 -16.69 18.63 -11.89
N LEU A 432 -17.87 18.00 -11.84
CA LEU A 432 -19.10 18.69 -11.45
C LEU A 432 -19.01 19.22 -10.01
N GLY A 433 -18.46 18.44 -9.08
CA GLY A 433 -18.17 18.88 -7.72
C GLY A 433 -17.24 20.10 -7.71
N LEU A 434 -16.12 20.05 -8.43
CA LEU A 434 -15.18 21.18 -8.56
C LEU A 434 -15.87 22.43 -9.08
N SER A 435 -16.76 22.33 -10.08
CA SER A 435 -17.47 23.48 -10.64
C SER A 435 -18.36 24.20 -9.62
N ARG A 436 -18.92 23.44 -8.69
CA ARG A 436 -19.75 23.97 -7.59
C ARG A 436 -18.88 24.59 -6.51
N LEU A 437 -17.76 23.95 -6.15
CA LEU A 437 -16.82 24.45 -5.14
C LEU A 437 -16.19 25.79 -5.56
N ILE A 438 -15.80 25.95 -6.82
CA ILE A 438 -15.26 27.22 -7.33
C ILE A 438 -16.20 28.37 -7.05
N LYS A 439 -17.51 28.20 -7.29
CA LYS A 439 -18.51 29.26 -7.07
C LYS A 439 -18.57 29.72 -5.60
N VAL A 440 -18.57 28.76 -4.67
CA VAL A 440 -18.62 29.10 -3.25
C VAL A 440 -17.26 29.63 -2.75
N CYS A 441 -16.14 29.15 -3.26
CA CYS A 441 -14.81 29.69 -2.98
C CYS A 441 -14.72 31.15 -3.41
N ASP A 442 -15.24 31.50 -4.59
CA ASP A 442 -15.33 32.87 -5.09
C ASP A 442 -16.18 33.79 -4.22
N GLU A 443 -17.28 33.27 -3.72
CA GLU A 443 -18.22 34.04 -2.89
C GLU A 443 -17.69 34.27 -1.47
N TYR A 444 -16.99 33.29 -0.92
CA TYR A 444 -16.52 33.32 0.48
C TYR A 444 -15.04 33.63 0.65
N GLY A 445 -14.32 33.85 -0.44
CA GLY A 445 -12.89 34.23 -0.42
C GLY A 445 -11.98 33.12 0.03
N VAL A 446 -12.21 31.87 -0.42
CA VAL A 446 -11.41 30.69 -0.12
C VAL A 446 -10.46 30.39 -1.29
N THR A 447 -9.19 30.10 -0.99
CA THR A 447 -8.23 29.59 -1.98
C THR A 447 -8.48 28.10 -2.19
N LEU A 448 -8.68 27.66 -3.43
CA LEU A 448 -8.85 26.27 -3.80
C LEU A 448 -7.52 25.69 -4.29
N VAL A 449 -7.11 24.57 -3.71
CA VAL A 449 -5.99 23.74 -4.17
C VAL A 449 -6.55 22.40 -4.61
N VAL A 450 -6.21 21.96 -5.83
CA VAL A 450 -6.64 20.67 -6.38
C VAL A 450 -5.42 19.82 -6.66
N THR A 451 -5.42 18.59 -6.17
CA THR A 451 -4.37 17.60 -6.41
C THR A 451 -4.93 16.18 -6.48
N ALA A 452 -4.07 15.21 -6.60
CA ALA A 452 -4.37 13.78 -6.41
C ALA A 452 -3.24 13.14 -5.61
N ASP A 453 -3.44 11.94 -5.12
CA ASP A 453 -2.50 11.20 -4.29
C ASP A 453 -1.71 10.13 -5.06
N HIS A 454 -2.25 9.63 -6.15
CA HIS A 454 -1.64 8.76 -7.16
C HIS A 454 -2.49 8.71 -8.42
N GLY A 455 -2.04 8.02 -9.47
CA GLY A 455 -2.82 7.75 -10.66
C GLY A 455 -3.42 6.33 -10.63
N ASN A 456 -4.55 6.15 -11.30
CA ASN A 456 -5.26 4.90 -11.57
C ASN A 456 -6.14 5.08 -12.81
N ALA A 457 -7.11 6.01 -12.77
CA ALA A 457 -8.05 6.31 -13.85
C ALA A 457 -7.38 6.76 -15.17
N ASP A 458 -6.15 7.23 -15.09
CA ASP A 458 -5.35 7.69 -16.22
C ASP A 458 -4.72 6.55 -17.05
N GLU A 459 -4.76 5.30 -16.57
CA GLU A 459 -4.12 4.16 -17.24
C GLU A 459 -4.87 2.84 -16.97
N MET A 460 -6.11 2.74 -17.43
CA MET A 460 -6.98 1.58 -17.19
C MET A 460 -6.82 0.43 -18.18
N LEU A 461 -6.00 0.60 -19.20
CA LEU A 461 -5.67 -0.43 -20.17
C LEU A 461 -4.14 -0.54 -20.29
N GLU A 462 -3.67 -1.75 -20.55
CA GLU A 462 -2.26 -2.03 -20.80
C GLU A 462 -2.08 -3.02 -21.95
N LYS A 463 -0.89 -3.08 -22.53
CA LYS A 463 -0.54 -4.11 -23.52
C LYS A 463 0.20 -5.25 -22.84
N ASN A 464 -0.30 -6.47 -22.97
CA ASN A 464 0.40 -7.66 -22.52
C ASN A 464 1.69 -7.91 -23.36
N LYS A 465 2.46 -8.94 -22.99
CA LYS A 465 3.70 -9.31 -23.69
C LYS A 465 3.50 -9.68 -25.16
N LYS A 466 2.27 -10.00 -25.58
CA LYS A 466 1.90 -10.29 -26.98
C LYS A 466 1.43 -9.06 -27.74
N GLY A 467 1.35 -7.90 -27.08
CA GLY A 467 0.86 -6.65 -27.66
C GLY A 467 -0.67 -6.52 -27.67
N GLU A 468 -1.39 -7.44 -27.05
CA GLU A 468 -2.85 -7.41 -26.93
C GLU A 468 -3.26 -6.46 -25.80
N VAL A 469 -4.32 -5.69 -26.00
CA VAL A 469 -4.85 -4.78 -24.99
C VAL A 469 -5.66 -5.57 -23.96
N GLN A 470 -5.38 -5.33 -22.68
CA GLN A 470 -6.10 -5.91 -21.56
C GLN A 470 -6.44 -4.83 -20.52
N VAL A 471 -7.41 -5.11 -19.66
CA VAL A 471 -7.80 -4.25 -18.55
C VAL A 471 -6.69 -4.22 -17.50
N ARG A 472 -6.41 -3.02 -17.00
CA ARG A 472 -5.52 -2.75 -15.89
C ARG A 472 -6.32 -2.16 -14.74
N THR A 473 -6.17 -2.71 -13.54
CA THR A 473 -6.83 -2.25 -12.31
C THR A 473 -5.84 -1.73 -11.26
N ALA A 474 -4.54 -1.74 -11.57
CA ALA A 474 -3.49 -1.28 -10.68
C ALA A 474 -3.24 0.23 -10.83
N HIS A 475 -2.66 0.84 -9.80
CA HIS A 475 -2.22 2.23 -9.85
C HIS A 475 -1.19 2.47 -10.95
N SER A 476 -1.08 3.71 -11.42
CA SER A 476 -0.10 4.10 -12.42
C SER A 476 1.18 4.69 -11.81
N LEU A 477 2.24 4.78 -12.61
CA LEU A 477 3.48 5.51 -12.29
C LEU A 477 3.45 6.93 -12.88
N ASN A 478 2.26 7.45 -13.16
CA ASN A 478 2.12 8.76 -13.77
C ASN A 478 2.12 9.86 -12.70
N PRO A 479 2.56 11.07 -13.06
CA PRO A 479 2.46 12.21 -12.17
C PRO A 479 1.01 12.65 -12.00
N VAL A 480 0.74 13.34 -10.89
CA VAL A 480 -0.58 13.86 -10.55
C VAL A 480 -0.65 15.38 -10.65
N PRO A 481 -1.84 15.98 -10.82
CA PRO A 481 -1.98 17.44 -10.89
C PRO A 481 -1.72 18.11 -9.53
N PHE A 482 -1.25 19.36 -9.60
CA PHE A 482 -1.30 20.33 -8.51
C PHE A 482 -1.70 21.68 -9.08
N ILE A 483 -2.84 22.23 -8.67
CA ILE A 483 -3.45 23.43 -9.23
C ILE A 483 -3.82 24.36 -8.09
N ILE A 484 -3.58 25.67 -8.24
CA ILE A 484 -3.99 26.69 -7.30
C ILE A 484 -4.98 27.62 -7.99
N TYR A 485 -6.19 27.71 -7.45
CA TYR A 485 -7.21 28.68 -7.89
C TYR A 485 -7.54 29.66 -6.78
N ASP A 486 -7.42 30.95 -7.09
CA ASP A 486 -7.92 32.05 -6.25
C ASP A 486 -8.37 33.20 -7.14
N LYS A 487 -9.55 33.72 -6.87
CA LYS A 487 -10.13 34.80 -7.66
C LYS A 487 -9.36 36.13 -7.52
N GLU A 488 -8.75 36.36 -6.37
CA GLU A 488 -8.17 37.65 -6.00
C GLU A 488 -6.64 37.60 -5.89
N VAL A 489 -6.11 36.49 -5.40
CA VAL A 489 -4.66 36.31 -5.18
C VAL A 489 -4.05 35.59 -6.38
N LYS A 490 -3.02 36.21 -6.99
CA LYS A 490 -2.23 35.57 -8.03
C LYS A 490 -1.04 34.85 -7.41
N TYR A 491 -1.15 33.55 -7.31
CA TYR A 491 -0.02 32.70 -6.92
C TYR A 491 0.91 32.47 -8.12
N THR A 492 2.18 32.24 -7.82
CA THR A 492 3.19 31.84 -8.82
C THR A 492 3.90 30.60 -8.30
N ILE A 493 3.85 29.52 -9.05
CA ILE A 493 4.59 28.30 -8.75
C ILE A 493 6.03 28.49 -9.25
N LYS A 494 7.01 28.16 -8.41
CA LYS A 494 8.46 28.33 -8.72
C LYS A 494 8.92 27.49 -9.92
N ASP A 495 8.23 26.39 -10.18
CA ASP A 495 8.42 25.58 -11.38
C ASP A 495 7.14 25.61 -12.19
N ASP A 496 7.16 26.34 -13.29
CA ASP A 496 6.06 26.46 -14.24
C ASP A 496 6.10 25.38 -15.33
N THR A 497 6.78 24.26 -15.07
CA THR A 497 6.85 23.13 -16.00
C THR A 497 5.42 22.70 -16.34
N LYS A 498 4.94 23.19 -17.49
CA LYS A 498 3.62 22.80 -17.99
C LYS A 498 3.62 21.31 -18.28
N TYR A 499 2.49 20.69 -18.02
CA TYR A 499 2.32 19.28 -18.29
C TYR A 499 2.73 18.94 -19.72
N ALA A 500 3.65 18.00 -19.84
CA ALA A 500 3.92 17.26 -21.07
C ALA A 500 4.32 15.82 -20.69
N PRO A 501 3.78 14.80 -21.37
CA PRO A 501 4.16 13.42 -21.10
C PRO A 501 5.68 13.21 -21.13
N GLY A 502 6.22 12.49 -20.15
CA GLY A 502 7.65 12.19 -20.10
C GLY A 502 8.58 13.31 -19.60
N VAL A 503 8.07 14.51 -19.28
CA VAL A 503 8.88 15.55 -18.64
C VAL A 503 9.05 15.23 -17.16
N PRO A 504 10.28 15.22 -16.58
CA PRO A 504 10.49 14.97 -15.15
C PRO A 504 9.77 16.02 -14.29
N THR A 505 9.20 15.57 -13.18
CA THR A 505 8.61 16.45 -12.17
C THR A 505 9.70 16.90 -11.18
N LYS A 506 9.68 18.19 -10.82
CA LYS A 506 10.57 18.72 -9.79
C LYS A 506 10.06 18.42 -8.39
N TYR A 507 8.73 18.43 -8.20
CA TYR A 507 8.08 18.32 -6.92
C TYR A 507 7.35 16.98 -6.75
N GLY A 508 7.16 16.57 -5.50
CA GLY A 508 6.35 15.43 -5.09
C GLY A 508 5.23 15.83 -4.14
N LEU A 509 4.46 14.86 -3.68
CA LEU A 509 3.31 15.09 -2.79
C LEU A 509 3.70 15.77 -1.48
N ALA A 510 4.89 15.49 -0.95
CA ALA A 510 5.40 16.11 0.28
C ALA A 510 5.62 17.64 0.16
N ASN A 511 5.60 18.22 -1.05
CA ASN A 511 5.69 19.67 -1.23
C ASN A 511 4.34 20.40 -1.03
N VAL A 512 3.23 19.66 -0.85
CA VAL A 512 1.88 20.23 -0.70
C VAL A 512 1.70 20.88 0.68
N ALA A 513 2.03 20.19 1.77
CA ALA A 513 1.91 20.72 3.13
C ALA A 513 2.67 22.06 3.33
N PRO A 514 3.96 22.19 2.97
CA PRO A 514 4.69 23.46 3.10
C PRO A 514 4.10 24.57 2.23
N THR A 515 3.48 24.24 1.09
CA THR A 515 2.80 25.20 0.23
C THR A 515 1.53 25.72 0.89
N ILE A 516 0.71 24.84 1.48
CA ILE A 516 -0.50 25.22 2.24
C ILE A 516 -0.16 26.08 3.46
N VAL A 517 0.83 25.67 4.25
CA VAL A 517 1.29 26.43 5.43
C VAL A 517 1.69 27.85 5.04
N LYS A 518 2.41 28.00 3.92
CA LYS A 518 2.78 29.32 3.41
C LYS A 518 1.56 30.15 2.96
N MET A 519 0.56 29.54 2.32
CA MET A 519 -0.69 30.21 1.96
C MET A 519 -1.45 30.71 3.20
N LEU A 520 -1.40 29.96 4.28
CA LEU A 520 -2.00 30.33 5.59
C LEU A 520 -1.14 31.32 6.39
N GLY A 521 -0.02 31.79 5.84
CA GLY A 521 0.86 32.79 6.46
C GLY A 521 1.71 32.25 7.61
N LEU A 522 1.88 30.93 7.68
CA LEU A 522 2.69 30.24 8.68
C LEU A 522 4.08 29.87 8.12
N THR A 523 4.97 29.46 9.00
CA THR A 523 6.30 28.96 8.65
C THR A 523 6.31 27.44 8.73
N ALA A 524 6.79 26.79 7.67
CA ALA A 524 6.95 25.34 7.65
C ALA A 524 8.10 24.92 8.59
N PRO A 525 8.01 23.76 9.24
CA PRO A 525 9.12 23.14 9.96
C PRO A 525 10.35 22.93 9.05
N ASP A 526 11.56 23.05 9.58
CA ASP A 526 12.82 22.91 8.84
C ASP A 526 13.00 21.50 8.22
N CYS A 527 12.34 20.49 8.78
CA CYS A 527 12.40 19.11 8.28
C CYS A 527 11.51 18.85 7.06
N TRP A 528 10.67 19.80 6.67
CA TRP A 528 9.75 19.65 5.54
C TRP A 528 10.44 19.94 4.19
N GLN A 529 9.84 19.42 3.13
CA GLN A 529 10.20 19.80 1.76
C GLN A 529 9.94 21.28 1.52
N GLU A 530 10.48 21.82 0.43
CA GLU A 530 10.27 23.24 0.08
C GLU A 530 8.82 23.50 -0.38
N SER A 531 8.33 24.72 -0.10
CA SER A 531 7.09 25.22 -0.68
C SER A 531 7.24 25.48 -2.18
N MET A 532 6.23 25.15 -2.96
CA MET A 532 6.17 25.37 -4.41
C MET A 532 5.90 26.84 -4.81
N ILE A 533 5.45 27.68 -3.89
CA ILE A 533 5.19 29.12 -4.11
C ILE A 533 6.15 30.03 -3.39
#